data_1bdee3354457520b59939faa08285f7e
#
_entry.id   1bdee3354457520b59939faa08285f7e
#
_cell.length_a   1.000
_cell.length_b   1.000
_cell.length_c   1.000
_cell.angle_alpha   90.00
_cell.angle_beta   90.00
_cell.angle_gamma   90.00
#
_symmetry.space_group_name_H-M   'P 1'
#
loop_
_entity.id
_entity.type
_entity.pdbx_description
1 polymer ?
#
loop_
_entity_poly.entity_id
_entity_poly.type
_entity_poly.pdbx_seq_one_letter_code
_entity_poly.pdbx_strand_id
1 'polypeptide(L)'
;VLPSLGLSASLAADSAAATEAESPATVPPLLPLQNGEDHLPEPDATDAAKAVIHFQTQSSTGFAYNSRTDTYGMLSTDGTPQLDANTGAQAAFDNVLVLFCSSTLREDARSLDYDLTMGGGVWLNGGRLWNITWTLGTDSTLALYDATGQSLALKGGRSYLALLSSVTGEELTVQDSTGQSLPGQ
;
A
#
# COMPACT_ATOMS: atom_id res chain seq x y z
N VAL A 1 -59.23 -11.71 63.09
CA VAL A 1 -58.80 -12.78 62.18
C VAL A 1 -59.10 -12.34 60.79
N LEU A 2 -58.06 -11.95 60.05
CA LEU A 2 -58.17 -11.54 58.67
C LEU A 2 -57.47 -12.61 57.79
N PRO A 3 -58.06 -13.08 56.67
CA PRO A 3 -57.43 -13.97 55.78
C PRO A 3 -56.46 -13.25 54.82
N SER A 4 -55.25 -13.75 54.67
CA SER A 4 -54.28 -13.26 53.71
C SER A 4 -54.65 -13.75 52.29
N LEU A 5 -54.75 -12.78 51.37
CA LEU A 5 -54.86 -13.06 49.94
C LEU A 5 -53.46 -13.21 49.34
N GLY A 6 -53.12 -14.44 48.97
CA GLY A 6 -51.91 -14.66 48.17
C GLY A 6 -52.17 -14.33 46.72
N LEU A 7 -51.43 -13.34 46.21
CA LEU A 7 -51.35 -13.05 44.78
C LEU A 7 -50.03 -13.61 44.27
N SER A 8 -50.10 -14.74 43.55
CA SER A 8 -49.01 -15.24 42.75
C SER A 8 -48.97 -14.47 41.43
N ALA A 9 -48.01 -13.59 41.26
CA ALA A 9 -47.70 -12.99 39.97
C ALA A 9 -46.72 -13.92 39.24
N SER A 10 -47.19 -14.56 38.20
CA SER A 10 -46.36 -15.26 37.24
C SER A 10 -45.66 -14.25 36.37
N LEU A 11 -44.33 -14.07 36.55
CA LEU A 11 -43.47 -13.34 35.63
C LEU A 11 -43.21 -14.27 34.45
N ALA A 12 -43.82 -13.95 33.31
CA ALA A 12 -43.44 -14.50 32.02
C ALA A 12 -42.04 -13.97 31.70
N ALA A 13 -41.08 -14.89 31.56
CA ALA A 13 -39.76 -14.56 31.05
C ALA A 13 -39.89 -14.20 29.56
N ASP A 14 -39.75 -12.94 29.27
CA ASP A 14 -39.59 -12.45 27.91
C ASP A 14 -38.20 -12.88 27.43
N SER A 15 -38.19 -13.82 26.50
CA SER A 15 -37.00 -14.30 25.84
C SER A 15 -36.50 -13.21 24.92
N ALA A 16 -35.56 -12.40 25.40
CA ALA A 16 -34.80 -11.50 24.56
C ALA A 16 -34.05 -12.31 23.52
N ALA A 17 -34.47 -12.18 22.27
CA ALA A 17 -33.74 -12.68 21.11
C ALA A 17 -32.35 -12.11 21.16
N ALA A 18 -31.35 -12.98 21.32
CA ALA A 18 -29.96 -12.63 21.14
C ALA A 18 -29.79 -12.17 19.67
N THR A 19 -29.56 -10.87 19.48
CA THR A 19 -29.11 -10.34 18.21
C THR A 19 -27.78 -11.01 17.93
N GLU A 20 -27.72 -11.86 16.91
CA GLU A 20 -26.47 -12.40 16.38
C GLU A 20 -25.61 -11.20 16.03
N ALA A 21 -24.49 -11.04 16.74
CA ALA A 21 -23.46 -10.09 16.37
C ALA A 21 -22.93 -10.51 15.01
N GLU A 22 -23.26 -9.73 13.99
CA GLU A 22 -22.74 -9.89 12.64
C GLU A 22 -21.22 -9.92 12.74
N SER A 23 -20.62 -11.05 12.36
CA SER A 23 -19.16 -11.20 12.31
C SER A 23 -18.62 -10.09 11.43
N PRO A 24 -17.62 -9.32 11.85
CA PRO A 24 -17.10 -8.23 11.02
C PRO A 24 -16.69 -8.80 9.66
N ALA A 25 -17.28 -8.26 8.60
CA ALA A 25 -16.96 -8.65 7.24
C ALA A 25 -15.44 -8.59 7.06
N THR A 26 -14.82 -9.72 6.77
CA THR A 26 -13.37 -9.76 6.51
C THR A 26 -13.10 -9.01 5.22
N VAL A 27 -12.58 -7.79 5.32
CA VAL A 27 -12.15 -7.01 4.16
C VAL A 27 -10.94 -7.72 3.57
N PRO A 28 -10.95 -8.10 2.28
CA PRO A 28 -9.80 -8.71 1.66
C PRO A 28 -8.60 -7.75 1.69
N PRO A 29 -7.36 -8.27 1.79
CA PRO A 29 -6.18 -7.42 1.77
C PRO A 29 -6.06 -6.72 0.40
N LEU A 30 -5.77 -5.42 0.41
CA LEU A 30 -5.58 -4.66 -0.83
C LEU A 30 -4.43 -5.24 -1.68
N LEU A 31 -3.34 -5.66 -1.03
CA LEU A 31 -2.13 -6.14 -1.70
C LEU A 31 -2.04 -7.67 -1.69
N PRO A 32 -1.62 -8.30 -2.80
CA PRO A 32 -1.36 -9.73 -2.85
C PRO A 32 -0.08 -10.05 -2.07
N LEU A 33 -0.23 -10.46 -0.81
CA LEU A 33 0.89 -10.87 0.04
C LEU A 33 1.17 -12.36 -0.10
N GLN A 34 2.44 -12.73 -0.21
CA GLN A 34 2.85 -14.13 -0.16
C GLN A 34 2.82 -14.67 1.26
N ASN A 35 2.23 -15.84 1.39
CA ASN A 35 2.41 -16.73 2.54
C ASN A 35 3.48 -17.76 2.17
N GLY A 36 4.76 -17.41 2.31
CA GLY A 36 5.85 -18.35 2.00
C GLY A 36 7.06 -17.72 1.30
N GLU A 37 7.92 -18.54 0.73
CA GLU A 37 9.20 -18.15 0.16
C GLU A 37 9.08 -17.07 -0.92
N ASP A 38 10.04 -16.14 -0.89
CA ASP A 38 10.12 -15.01 -1.80
C ASP A 38 10.22 -15.48 -3.26
N HIS A 39 9.17 -15.29 -4.03
CA HIS A 39 9.26 -15.43 -5.47
C HIS A 39 9.47 -14.06 -6.09
N LEU A 40 10.71 -13.60 -6.04
CA LEU A 40 11.12 -12.42 -6.80
C LEU A 40 11.32 -12.83 -8.25
N PRO A 41 10.68 -12.14 -9.21
CA PRO A 41 10.88 -12.45 -10.61
C PRO A 41 12.34 -12.16 -10.99
N GLU A 42 13.08 -13.17 -11.39
CA GLU A 42 14.37 -13.04 -12.04
C GLU A 42 14.18 -13.37 -13.53
N PRO A 43 14.80 -12.63 -14.47
CA PRO A 43 16.06 -11.89 -14.43
C PRO A 43 15.92 -10.34 -14.57
N ASP A 44 14.72 -9.77 -14.66
CA ASP A 44 14.54 -8.38 -15.13
C ASP A 44 14.66 -7.29 -14.03
N ALA A 45 15.26 -7.64 -12.89
CA ALA A 45 15.47 -6.68 -11.82
C ALA A 45 16.68 -5.77 -12.08
N THR A 46 16.46 -4.47 -11.92
CA THR A 46 17.51 -3.44 -12.01
C THR A 46 17.97 -3.03 -10.61
N ASP A 47 19.25 -2.72 -10.43
CA ASP A 47 19.78 -2.19 -9.16
C ASP A 47 19.11 -0.84 -8.84
N ALA A 48 18.60 -0.69 -7.62
CA ALA A 48 17.83 0.48 -7.18
C ALA A 48 18.16 0.83 -5.72
N ALA A 49 19.26 1.52 -5.53
CA ALA A 49 19.70 1.91 -4.19
C ALA A 49 18.92 3.11 -3.63
N LYS A 50 18.40 3.97 -4.49
CA LYS A 50 17.62 5.15 -4.07
C LYS A 50 16.49 5.43 -5.06
N ALA A 51 15.33 5.79 -4.52
CA ALA A 51 14.19 6.27 -5.31
C ALA A 51 13.69 7.60 -4.73
N VAL A 52 13.21 8.49 -5.59
CA VAL A 52 12.56 9.75 -5.18
C VAL A 52 11.29 9.90 -6.00
N ILE A 53 10.17 10.02 -5.31
CA ILE A 53 8.87 10.28 -5.88
C ILE A 53 8.58 11.77 -5.76
N HIS A 54 8.40 12.44 -6.88
CA HIS A 54 8.03 13.85 -6.95
C HIS A 54 6.52 13.95 -7.21
N PHE A 55 5.76 14.35 -6.20
CA PHE A 55 4.30 14.51 -6.32
C PHE A 55 3.91 15.87 -6.89
N GLN A 56 4.70 16.90 -6.60
CA GLN A 56 4.51 18.28 -7.06
C GLN A 56 5.86 19.00 -7.01
N THR A 57 5.92 20.22 -7.53
CA THR A 57 7.14 21.02 -7.64
C THR A 57 7.92 21.19 -6.32
N GLN A 58 7.25 21.06 -5.16
CA GLN A 58 7.87 21.25 -3.84
C GLN A 58 7.59 20.09 -2.86
N SER A 59 7.05 18.98 -3.34
CA SER A 59 6.72 17.82 -2.49
C SER A 59 7.32 16.57 -3.08
N SER A 60 8.26 15.98 -2.37
CA SER A 60 8.85 14.70 -2.75
C SER A 60 9.04 13.80 -1.54
N THR A 61 9.04 12.51 -1.79
CA THR A 61 9.36 11.47 -0.81
C THR A 61 10.48 10.61 -1.36
N GLY A 62 11.56 10.50 -0.60
CA GLY A 62 12.69 9.65 -0.96
C GLY A 62 12.69 8.33 -0.24
N PHE A 63 13.38 7.35 -0.82
CA PHE A 63 13.63 6.03 -0.26
C PHE A 63 15.08 5.66 -0.52
N ALA A 64 15.80 5.22 0.52
CA ALA A 64 17.16 4.74 0.40
C ALA A 64 17.24 3.31 0.93
N TYR A 65 17.79 2.42 0.11
CA TYR A 65 17.95 1.02 0.49
C TYR A 65 19.03 0.82 1.55
N ASN A 66 18.71 0.05 2.57
CA ASN A 66 19.63 -0.35 3.62
C ASN A 66 19.79 -1.87 3.61
N SER A 67 20.93 -2.34 3.12
CA SER A 67 21.23 -3.78 3.00
C SER A 67 21.37 -4.53 4.33
N ARG A 68 21.53 -3.83 5.47
CA ARG A 68 21.57 -4.48 6.80
C ARG A 68 20.20 -4.86 7.30
N THR A 69 19.19 -4.08 6.96
CA THR A 69 17.80 -4.31 7.38
C THR A 69 16.93 -4.87 6.28
N ASP A 70 17.47 -4.94 5.05
CA ASP A 70 16.76 -5.32 3.82
C ASP A 70 15.49 -4.51 3.59
N THR A 71 15.56 -3.19 3.86
CA THR A 71 14.43 -2.26 3.77
C THR A 71 14.81 -0.95 3.10
N TYR A 72 13.82 -0.23 2.59
CA TYR A 72 13.94 1.14 2.13
C TYR A 72 13.58 2.12 3.23
N GLY A 73 14.56 2.88 3.75
CA GLY A 73 14.34 3.96 4.71
C GLY A 73 13.76 5.19 4.01
N MET A 74 12.65 5.71 4.56
CA MET A 74 11.95 6.88 4.02
C MET A 74 12.73 8.16 4.31
N LEU A 75 12.77 9.06 3.33
CA LEU A 75 13.41 10.37 3.40
C LEU A 75 12.36 11.47 3.15
N SER A 76 12.50 12.56 3.87
CA SER A 76 11.74 13.78 3.65
C SER A 76 12.17 14.50 2.36
N THR A 77 11.45 15.55 1.97
CA THR A 77 11.74 16.37 0.78
C THR A 77 13.16 16.95 0.79
N ASP A 78 13.71 17.25 1.96
CA ASP A 78 15.09 17.76 2.12
C ASP A 78 16.15 16.64 2.14
N GLY A 79 15.75 15.38 1.96
CA GLY A 79 16.62 14.21 1.97
C GLY A 79 17.02 13.71 3.35
N THR A 80 16.49 14.28 4.44
CA THR A 80 16.71 13.78 5.80
C THR A 80 15.84 12.57 6.11
N PRO A 81 16.26 11.66 7.03
CA PRO A 81 15.42 10.53 7.45
C PRO A 81 14.07 10.98 8.01
N GLN A 82 12.99 10.40 7.49
CA GLN A 82 11.65 10.59 8.03
C GLN A 82 11.49 9.75 9.29
N LEU A 83 11.34 10.40 10.45
CA LEU A 83 11.24 9.72 11.74
C LEU A 83 9.78 9.57 12.17
N ASP A 84 9.47 8.42 12.78
CA ASP A 84 8.23 8.21 13.50
C ASP A 84 8.24 9.04 14.80
N ALA A 85 7.21 9.84 15.01
CA ALA A 85 7.16 10.79 16.13
C ALA A 85 7.08 10.10 17.50
N ASN A 86 6.59 8.87 17.58
CA ASN A 86 6.42 8.15 18.85
C ASN A 86 7.67 7.38 19.23
N THR A 87 8.36 6.80 18.25
CA THR A 87 9.48 5.89 18.49
C THR A 87 10.84 6.53 18.21
N GLY A 88 10.89 7.62 17.44
CA GLY A 88 12.11 8.23 16.94
C GLY A 88 12.85 7.37 15.89
N ALA A 89 12.31 6.22 15.51
CA ALA A 89 12.89 5.36 14.50
C ALA A 89 12.57 5.88 13.08
N GLN A 90 13.48 5.67 12.14
CA GLN A 90 13.21 5.99 10.74
C GLN A 90 12.08 5.09 10.20
N ALA A 91 11.10 5.71 9.52
CA ALA A 91 10.11 4.98 8.76
C ALA A 91 10.80 4.17 7.66
N ALA A 92 10.54 2.88 7.59
CA ALA A 92 11.15 1.99 6.62
C ALA A 92 10.17 0.94 6.12
N PHE A 93 10.33 0.51 4.88
CA PHE A 93 9.41 -0.34 4.16
C PHE A 93 10.15 -1.49 3.47
N ASP A 94 9.58 -2.68 3.51
CA ASP A 94 10.07 -3.85 2.79
C ASP A 94 9.76 -3.75 1.30
N ASN A 95 8.60 -3.15 0.97
CA ASN A 95 8.15 -2.95 -0.40
C ASN A 95 7.82 -1.47 -0.63
N VAL A 96 8.26 -0.94 -1.76
CA VAL A 96 7.83 0.37 -2.29
C VAL A 96 7.21 0.15 -3.66
N LEU A 97 5.91 0.42 -3.76
CA LEU A 97 5.16 0.32 -5.01
C LEU A 97 4.82 1.72 -5.50
N VAL A 98 5.12 1.98 -6.75
CA VAL A 98 4.73 3.20 -7.45
C VAL A 98 3.88 2.80 -8.65
N LEU A 99 2.60 3.13 -8.60
CA LEU A 99 1.62 2.79 -9.62
C LEU A 99 1.34 4.01 -10.49
N PHE A 100 1.56 3.87 -11.79
CA PHE A 100 1.24 4.91 -12.78
C PHE A 100 -0.22 4.77 -13.18
N CYS A 101 -0.98 5.83 -12.98
CA CYS A 101 -2.42 5.87 -13.21
C CYS A 101 -2.76 6.93 -14.25
N SER A 102 -3.76 6.65 -15.09
CA SER A 102 -4.43 7.71 -15.82
C SER A 102 -5.22 8.58 -14.83
N SER A 103 -5.30 9.87 -15.07
CA SER A 103 -6.14 10.75 -14.28
C SER A 103 -6.77 11.83 -15.12
N THR A 104 -7.89 12.36 -14.63
CA THR A 104 -8.58 13.51 -15.22
C THR A 104 -8.74 14.60 -14.18
N LEU A 105 -8.53 15.86 -14.58
CA LEU A 105 -8.75 17.00 -13.72
C LEU A 105 -10.25 17.23 -13.57
N ARG A 106 -10.74 17.36 -12.34
CA ARG A 106 -12.15 17.67 -12.08
C ARG A 106 -12.50 19.11 -12.49
N GLU A 107 -13.79 19.39 -12.56
CA GLU A 107 -14.31 20.73 -12.90
C GLU A 107 -13.82 21.83 -11.95
N ASP A 108 -13.45 21.50 -10.71
CA ASP A 108 -12.86 22.42 -9.74
C ASP A 108 -11.43 22.86 -10.10
N ALA A 109 -10.82 22.27 -11.12
CA ALA A 109 -9.47 22.50 -11.60
C ALA A 109 -8.39 22.32 -10.50
N ARG A 110 -8.67 21.55 -9.46
CA ARG A 110 -7.78 21.29 -8.31
C ARG A 110 -7.68 19.83 -7.93
N SER A 111 -8.75 19.08 -8.10
CA SER A 111 -8.84 17.66 -7.73
C SER A 111 -8.63 16.78 -8.95
N LEU A 112 -7.99 15.64 -8.74
CA LEU A 112 -7.81 14.61 -9.77
C LEU A 112 -8.70 13.41 -9.47
N ASP A 113 -9.32 12.88 -10.51
CA ASP A 113 -9.91 11.55 -10.51
C ASP A 113 -8.91 10.58 -11.14
N TYR A 114 -8.42 9.64 -10.34
CA TYR A 114 -7.54 8.58 -10.80
C TYR A 114 -8.35 7.41 -11.36
N ASP A 115 -7.97 6.93 -12.55
CA ASP A 115 -8.47 5.66 -13.05
C ASP A 115 -7.66 4.54 -12.39
N LEU A 116 -8.30 3.83 -11.47
CA LEU A 116 -7.71 2.73 -10.72
C LEU A 116 -8.04 1.36 -11.32
N THR A 117 -8.43 1.29 -12.60
CA THR A 117 -8.77 0.03 -13.25
C THR A 117 -7.52 -0.82 -13.52
N MET A 118 -6.51 -0.21 -14.15
CA MET A 118 -5.24 -0.85 -14.49
C MET A 118 -4.18 0.17 -14.83
N GLY A 119 -2.91 -0.27 -14.81
CA GLY A 119 -1.79 0.57 -15.23
C GLY A 119 -0.46 -0.16 -15.19
N GLY A 120 0.58 0.57 -15.51
CA GLY A 120 1.96 0.18 -15.27
C GLY A 120 2.42 0.64 -13.89
N GLY A 121 3.61 0.22 -13.50
CA GLY A 121 4.21 0.66 -12.25
C GLY A 121 5.59 0.07 -12.05
N VAL A 122 6.17 0.38 -10.89
CA VAL A 122 7.41 -0.24 -10.45
C VAL A 122 7.25 -0.75 -9.02
N TRP A 123 7.96 -1.82 -8.74
CA TRP A 123 8.09 -2.39 -7.41
C TRP A 123 9.55 -2.42 -7.00
N LEU A 124 9.87 -1.80 -5.85
CA LEU A 124 11.19 -1.84 -5.25
C LEU A 124 11.16 -2.76 -4.01
N ASN A 125 12.09 -3.71 -3.97
CA ASN A 125 12.31 -4.62 -2.86
C ASN A 125 13.77 -5.09 -2.88
N GLY A 126 14.39 -5.35 -1.73
CA GLY A 126 15.74 -5.91 -1.66
C GLY A 126 16.83 -5.14 -2.42
N GLY A 127 16.71 -3.83 -2.56
CA GLY A 127 17.65 -3.01 -3.34
C GLY A 127 17.48 -3.12 -4.86
N ARG A 128 16.39 -3.69 -5.33
CA ARG A 128 16.10 -3.94 -6.74
C ARG A 128 14.78 -3.30 -7.16
N LEU A 129 14.64 -3.05 -8.46
CA LEU A 129 13.43 -2.52 -9.09
C LEU A 129 12.96 -3.51 -10.15
N TRP A 130 11.66 -3.77 -10.16
CA TRP A 130 10.96 -4.49 -11.22
C TRP A 130 9.90 -3.59 -11.85
N ASN A 131 9.83 -3.63 -13.19
CA ASN A 131 8.68 -3.08 -13.89
C ASN A 131 7.51 -4.05 -13.74
N ILE A 132 6.36 -3.52 -13.38
CA ILE A 132 5.15 -4.29 -13.14
C ILE A 132 3.97 -3.71 -13.92
N THR A 133 2.97 -4.54 -14.14
CA THR A 133 1.61 -4.07 -14.47
C THR A 133 0.67 -4.43 -13.35
N TRP A 134 -0.42 -3.69 -13.23
CA TRP A 134 -1.39 -3.90 -12.16
C TRP A 134 -2.82 -3.74 -12.65
N THR A 135 -3.75 -4.43 -11.99
CA THR A 135 -5.19 -4.27 -12.16
C THR A 135 -5.85 -4.24 -10.78
N LEU A 136 -6.92 -3.47 -10.63
CA LEU A 136 -7.75 -3.49 -9.44
C LEU A 136 -9.03 -4.27 -9.74
N GLY A 137 -9.25 -5.36 -9.00
CA GLY A 137 -10.45 -6.17 -9.10
C GLY A 137 -11.69 -5.48 -8.52
N THR A 138 -12.86 -5.97 -8.87
CA THR A 138 -14.14 -5.47 -8.33
C THR A 138 -14.30 -5.70 -6.82
N ASP A 139 -13.52 -6.60 -6.27
CA ASP A 139 -13.40 -6.87 -4.83
C ASP A 139 -12.41 -5.93 -4.12
N SER A 140 -11.90 -4.93 -4.83
CA SER A 140 -10.86 -4.00 -4.37
C SER A 140 -9.50 -4.66 -4.06
N THR A 141 -9.23 -5.84 -4.61
CA THR A 141 -7.92 -6.49 -4.53
C THR A 141 -7.05 -6.05 -5.70
N LEU A 142 -5.85 -5.59 -5.39
CA LEU A 142 -4.84 -5.23 -6.38
C LEU A 142 -4.13 -6.50 -6.85
N ALA A 143 -4.16 -6.77 -8.14
CA ALA A 143 -3.36 -7.84 -8.76
C ALA A 143 -2.13 -7.22 -9.44
N LEU A 144 -0.97 -7.82 -9.21
CA LEU A 144 0.31 -7.39 -9.76
C LEU A 144 0.86 -8.45 -10.70
N TYR A 145 1.50 -8.02 -11.77
CA TYR A 145 2.09 -8.91 -12.78
C TYR A 145 3.48 -8.40 -13.17
N ASP A 146 4.39 -9.33 -13.45
CA ASP A 146 5.71 -9.03 -14.01
C ASP A 146 5.65 -8.65 -15.50
N ALA A 147 6.81 -8.37 -16.10
CA ALA A 147 6.93 -8.04 -17.51
C ALA A 147 6.49 -9.18 -18.46
N THR A 148 6.40 -10.42 -17.97
CA THR A 148 5.94 -11.59 -18.74
C THR A 148 4.44 -11.84 -18.57
N GLY A 149 3.76 -11.08 -17.70
CA GLY A 149 2.35 -11.27 -17.34
C GLY A 149 2.12 -12.33 -16.28
N GLN A 150 3.16 -12.79 -15.58
CA GLN A 150 3.04 -13.71 -14.47
C GLN A 150 2.60 -12.97 -13.21
N SER A 151 1.65 -13.55 -12.48
CA SER A 151 1.15 -12.98 -11.23
C SER A 151 2.26 -12.87 -10.19
N LEU A 152 2.37 -11.70 -9.56
CA LEU A 152 3.31 -11.38 -8.51
C LEU A 152 2.60 -11.31 -7.16
N ALA A 153 3.30 -11.77 -6.13
CA ALA A 153 2.91 -11.53 -4.75
C ALA A 153 4.07 -10.86 -4.02
N LEU A 154 3.73 -9.88 -3.18
CA LEU A 154 4.72 -9.09 -2.46
C LEU A 154 5.29 -9.88 -1.29
N LYS A 155 6.57 -9.66 -0.99
CA LYS A 155 7.19 -10.10 0.25
C LYS A 155 6.40 -9.57 1.46
N GLY A 156 6.21 -10.40 2.47
CA GLY A 156 5.61 -9.98 3.73
C GLY A 156 6.39 -8.83 4.36
N GLY A 157 5.69 -7.94 5.06
CA GLY A 157 6.28 -6.77 5.70
C GLY A 157 5.49 -5.49 5.43
N ARG A 158 6.13 -4.34 5.66
CA ARG A 158 5.52 -3.03 5.44
C ARG A 158 5.64 -2.62 3.98
N SER A 159 4.53 -2.17 3.40
CA SER A 159 4.49 -1.68 2.03
C SER A 159 4.14 -0.20 1.99
N TYR A 160 4.85 0.56 1.16
CA TYR A 160 4.48 1.90 0.76
C TYR A 160 3.88 1.85 -0.64
N LEU A 161 2.73 2.49 -0.82
CA LEU A 161 2.04 2.56 -2.10
C LEU A 161 1.87 4.02 -2.51
N ALA A 162 2.38 4.39 -3.67
CA ALA A 162 2.17 5.69 -4.31
C ALA A 162 1.39 5.53 -5.61
N LEU A 163 0.49 6.48 -5.86
CA LEU A 163 -0.18 6.65 -7.15
C LEU A 163 0.42 7.88 -7.82
N LEU A 164 0.90 7.75 -9.04
CA LEU A 164 1.45 8.83 -9.84
C LEU A 164 0.64 9.03 -11.11
N SER A 165 0.42 10.30 -11.45
CA SER A 165 -0.25 10.71 -12.68
C SER A 165 0.65 11.53 -13.57
N SER A 166 0.75 11.15 -14.82
CA SER A 166 1.46 11.94 -15.84
C SER A 166 0.84 13.31 -16.14
N VAL A 167 -0.44 13.51 -15.78
CA VAL A 167 -1.17 14.76 -16.05
C VAL A 167 -0.65 15.93 -15.20
N THR A 168 -0.16 15.66 -13.98
CA THR A 168 0.32 16.67 -13.03
C THR A 168 1.83 16.86 -13.03
N GLY A 169 2.56 16.14 -13.89
CA GLY A 169 4.02 16.20 -13.92
C GLY A 169 4.67 15.53 -12.71
N GLU A 170 3.97 14.56 -12.12
CA GLU A 170 4.53 13.69 -11.09
C GLU A 170 5.56 12.75 -11.72
N GLU A 171 6.66 12.52 -11.03
CA GLU A 171 7.81 11.81 -11.59
C GLU A 171 8.45 10.90 -10.55
N LEU A 172 8.93 9.74 -11.01
CA LEU A 172 9.79 8.86 -10.24
C LEU A 172 11.21 8.93 -10.80
N THR A 173 12.17 9.21 -9.94
CA THR A 173 13.60 9.09 -10.25
C THR A 173 14.21 7.97 -9.42
N VAL A 174 15.01 7.10 -10.06
CA VAL A 174 15.67 5.98 -9.39
C VAL A 174 17.18 6.06 -9.70
N GLN A 175 17.99 5.75 -8.69
CA GLN A 175 19.44 5.67 -8.78
C GLN A 175 19.92 4.29 -8.35
N ASP A 176 20.88 3.77 -9.07
CA ASP A 176 21.58 2.55 -8.70
C ASP A 176 22.56 2.76 -7.53
N SER A 177 23.26 1.71 -7.10
CA SER A 177 24.26 1.75 -6.03
C SER A 177 25.51 2.58 -6.37
N THR A 178 25.73 2.89 -7.65
CA THR A 178 26.80 3.79 -8.10
C THR A 178 26.40 5.26 -8.13
N GLY A 179 25.10 5.55 -7.91
CA GLY A 179 24.51 6.89 -7.99
C GLY A 179 24.11 7.31 -9.40
N GLN A 180 24.16 6.38 -10.37
CA GLN A 180 23.71 6.65 -11.74
C GLN A 180 22.18 6.60 -11.78
N SER A 181 21.56 7.62 -12.40
CA SER A 181 20.11 7.62 -12.62
C SER A 181 19.73 6.60 -13.68
N LEU A 182 18.71 5.81 -13.37
CA LEU A 182 18.09 4.92 -14.33
C LEU A 182 17.30 5.76 -15.37
N PRO A 183 17.22 5.30 -16.64
CA PRO A 183 16.41 5.97 -17.64
C PRO A 183 14.95 6.02 -17.18
N GLY A 184 14.27 7.15 -17.47
CA GLY A 184 12.96 7.55 -16.93
C GLY A 184 11.93 6.41 -16.81
N GLN A 185 11.38 6.32 -15.62
CA GLN A 185 10.30 5.40 -15.28
C GLN A 185 8.97 6.14 -15.38
#